data_4d29e6bdfd7680ab0af3e90720c5d7b8
#
_entry.id   4d29e6bdfd7680ab0af3e90720c5d7b8
#
_cell.length_a   1.000
_cell.length_b   1.000
_cell.length_c   1.000
_cell.angle_alpha   90.00
_cell.angle_beta   90.00
_cell.angle_gamma   90.00
#
_symmetry.space_group_name_H-M   'P 1'
#
loop_
_entity.id
_entity.type
_entity.pdbx_description
1 polymer ?
#
loop_
_entity_poly.entity_id
_entity_poly.type
_entity_poly.pdbx_seq_one_letter_code
_entity_poly.pdbx_strand_id
1 'polypeptide(L)'
;MVDIDGTICTQIRPKPDDPNHKPHKERIEKLNKLYDEGHEIHYWTARGSGSGKDWRAFTKKQLEDWGVKATSIHCGKPLYDIWVDDKAINDKTFFDVNNDSIENR
;
A
#
# COMPACT_ATOMS: atom_id res chain seq x y z
N MET A 1 -0.35 -3.79 -8.25
CA MET A 1 0.04 -4.18 -6.87
C MET A 1 0.58 -2.99 -6.12
N VAL A 2 0.10 -2.74 -4.94
CA VAL A 2 0.52 -1.59 -4.13
C VAL A 2 0.94 -2.08 -2.74
N ASP A 3 2.12 -1.66 -2.31
CA ASP A 3 2.61 -1.91 -0.96
C ASP A 3 1.84 -1.03 0.04
N ILE A 4 1.80 -1.45 1.30
CA ILE A 4 1.09 -0.72 2.35
C ILE A 4 2.04 0.14 3.17
N ASP A 5 2.83 -0.47 4.05
CA ASP A 5 3.69 0.26 4.98
C ASP A 5 4.82 1.00 4.25
N GLY A 6 4.91 2.31 4.48
CA GLY A 6 5.87 3.16 3.80
C GLY A 6 5.41 3.64 2.42
N THR A 7 4.26 3.17 1.93
CA THR A 7 3.72 3.56 0.62
C THR A 7 2.42 4.34 0.75
N ILE A 8 1.38 3.76 1.34
CA ILE A 8 0.11 4.47 1.56
C ILE A 8 -0.04 4.94 3.00
N CYS A 9 0.91 4.66 3.84
CA CYS A 9 0.94 5.08 5.23
C CYS A 9 2.38 5.17 5.71
N THR A 10 2.56 5.68 6.92
CA THR A 10 3.88 5.79 7.54
C THR A 10 4.50 4.41 7.74
N GLN A 11 5.82 4.34 7.64
CA GLN A 11 6.58 3.15 7.98
C GLN A 11 6.81 3.17 9.48
N ILE A 12 5.97 2.43 10.22
CA ILE A 12 6.03 2.39 11.68
C ILE A 12 6.50 1.01 12.13
N ARG A 13 7.49 1.02 12.97
CA ARG A 13 7.98 -0.17 13.66
C ARG A 13 7.73 -0.02 15.15
N PRO A 14 7.53 -1.09 15.90
CA PRO A 14 7.63 -2.49 15.44
C PRO A 14 6.32 -3.11 14.95
N LYS A 15 5.17 -2.46 15.14
CA LYS A 15 3.88 -3.11 14.92
C LYS A 15 2.91 -2.30 14.07
N PRO A 16 2.09 -2.97 13.24
CA PRO A 16 1.06 -2.28 12.45
C PRO A 16 0.00 -1.54 13.27
N ASP A 17 -0.22 -1.94 14.51
CA ASP A 17 -1.23 -1.33 15.39
C ASP A 17 -0.70 -0.16 16.22
N ASP A 18 0.50 0.34 15.93
CA ASP A 18 1.06 1.50 16.61
C ASP A 18 0.15 2.71 16.37
N PRO A 19 -0.25 3.45 17.44
CA PRO A 19 -1.15 4.58 17.30
C PRO A 19 -0.56 5.76 16.51
N ASN A 20 0.75 5.78 16.31
CA ASN A 20 1.40 6.80 15.50
C ASN A 20 1.41 6.46 14.00
N HIS A 21 0.88 5.30 13.64
CA HIS A 21 0.80 4.86 12.25
C HIS A 21 -0.29 5.64 11.54
N LYS A 22 0.10 6.45 10.55
CA LYS A 22 -0.82 7.37 9.90
C LYS A 22 -0.93 7.14 8.39
N PRO A 23 -2.14 7.27 7.84
CA PRO A 23 -2.31 7.14 6.39
C PRO A 23 -1.80 8.37 5.64
N HIS A 24 -1.31 8.15 4.42
CA HIS A 24 -1.00 9.21 3.48
C HIS A 24 -2.25 9.47 2.64
N LYS A 25 -3.10 10.36 3.10
CA LYS A 25 -4.43 10.58 2.53
C LYS A 25 -4.40 10.91 1.04
N GLU A 26 -3.46 11.74 0.62
CA GLU A 26 -3.36 12.14 -0.79
C GLU A 26 -3.04 10.95 -1.69
N ARG A 27 -2.19 10.05 -1.22
CA ARG A 27 -1.85 8.85 -1.98
C ARG A 27 -3.03 7.90 -2.06
N ILE A 28 -3.76 7.73 -0.97
CA ILE A 28 -4.97 6.91 -0.93
C ILE A 28 -6.02 7.47 -1.87
N GLU A 29 -6.23 8.77 -1.89
CA GLU A 29 -7.17 9.42 -2.78
C GLU A 29 -6.84 9.18 -4.25
N LYS A 30 -5.57 9.27 -4.61
CA LYS A 30 -5.14 9.00 -5.97
C LYS A 30 -5.43 7.56 -6.39
N LEU A 31 -5.11 6.60 -5.53
CA LEU A 31 -5.38 5.19 -5.80
C LEU A 31 -6.87 4.91 -5.86
N ASN A 32 -7.66 5.53 -4.97
CA ASN A 32 -9.12 5.39 -4.99
C ASN A 32 -9.71 5.94 -6.27
N LYS A 33 -9.17 7.04 -6.78
CA LYS A 33 -9.60 7.59 -8.06
C LYS A 33 -9.35 6.60 -9.19
N LEU A 34 -8.19 5.97 -9.20
CA LEU A 34 -7.89 4.93 -10.20
C LEU A 34 -8.85 3.76 -10.07
N TYR A 35 -9.16 3.36 -8.85
CA TYR A 35 -10.16 2.31 -8.61
C TYR A 35 -11.52 2.70 -9.20
N ASP A 36 -11.97 3.91 -8.94
CA ASP A 36 -13.24 4.41 -9.45
C ASP A 36 -13.26 4.51 -10.98
N GLU A 37 -12.10 4.67 -11.60
CA GLU A 37 -11.95 4.71 -13.05
C GLU A 37 -11.92 3.30 -13.70
N GLY A 38 -12.02 2.25 -12.88
CA GLY A 38 -12.11 0.88 -13.37
C GLY A 38 -10.82 0.07 -13.24
N HIS A 39 -9.79 0.63 -12.60
CA HIS A 39 -8.56 -0.12 -12.37
C HIS A 39 -8.69 -1.06 -11.18
N GLU A 40 -8.05 -2.21 -11.27
CA GLU A 40 -7.95 -3.11 -10.11
C GLU A 40 -6.78 -2.68 -9.25
N ILE A 41 -7.03 -2.51 -7.96
CA ILE A 41 -6.00 -2.14 -6.99
C ILE A 41 -5.85 -3.27 -5.99
N HIS A 42 -4.70 -3.93 -6.00
CA HIS A 42 -4.37 -5.03 -5.11
C HIS A 42 -3.29 -4.58 -4.14
N TYR A 43 -3.56 -4.70 -2.85
CA TYR A 43 -2.61 -4.33 -1.81
C TYR A 43 -1.88 -5.56 -1.30
N TRP A 44 -0.58 -5.42 -1.06
CA TRP A 44 0.26 -6.52 -0.62
C TRP A 44 1.22 -6.02 0.47
N THR A 45 1.26 -6.72 1.59
CA THR A 45 2.06 -6.32 2.74
C THR A 45 2.87 -7.48 3.29
N ALA A 46 4.05 -7.13 3.85
CA ALA A 46 4.90 -8.08 4.56
C ALA A 46 4.50 -8.25 6.03
N ARG A 47 3.40 -7.63 6.46
CA ARG A 47 2.93 -7.78 7.84
C ARG A 47 2.77 -9.25 8.18
N GLY A 48 3.39 -9.67 9.27
CA GLY A 48 3.35 -11.06 9.73
C GLY A 48 4.39 -11.98 9.09
N SER A 49 5.07 -11.56 8.03
CA SER A 49 6.05 -12.41 7.34
C SER A 49 7.25 -12.77 8.21
N GLY A 50 7.67 -11.85 9.08
CA GLY A 50 8.80 -12.10 9.97
C GLY A 50 8.43 -12.66 11.33
N SER A 51 7.23 -12.33 11.83
CA SER A 51 6.79 -12.71 13.19
C SER A 51 5.88 -13.92 13.20
N GLY A 52 5.30 -14.29 12.07
CA GLY A 52 4.30 -15.35 11.99
C GLY A 52 2.93 -14.96 12.54
N LYS A 53 2.75 -13.75 13.04
CA LYS A 53 1.46 -13.28 13.53
C LYS A 53 0.51 -13.00 12.37
N ASP A 54 -0.75 -13.38 12.53
CA ASP A 54 -1.78 -13.12 11.52
C ASP A 54 -2.32 -11.70 11.66
N TRP A 55 -1.99 -10.85 10.71
CA TRP A 55 -2.42 -9.46 10.67
C TRP A 55 -3.52 -9.19 9.62
N ARG A 56 -4.08 -10.24 9.03
CA ARG A 56 -5.04 -10.07 7.91
C ARG A 56 -6.29 -9.30 8.30
N ALA A 57 -6.94 -9.70 9.38
CA ALA A 57 -8.16 -9.04 9.83
C ALA A 57 -7.90 -7.58 10.25
N PHE A 58 -6.82 -7.36 10.99
CA PHE A 58 -6.42 -6.01 11.40
C PHE A 58 -6.13 -5.11 10.20
N THR A 59 -5.38 -5.62 9.23
CA THR A 59 -5.01 -4.86 8.03
C THR A 59 -6.25 -4.47 7.24
N LYS A 60 -7.16 -5.41 7.03
CA LYS A 60 -8.41 -5.14 6.32
C LYS A 60 -9.20 -4.02 7.00
N LYS A 61 -9.38 -4.12 8.31
CA LYS A 61 -10.11 -3.12 9.07
C LYS A 61 -9.42 -1.75 9.01
N GLN A 62 -8.10 -1.72 9.15
CA GLN A 62 -7.33 -0.47 9.10
C GLN A 62 -7.49 0.22 7.76
N LEU A 63 -7.40 -0.52 6.66
CA LEU A 63 -7.60 0.06 5.34
C LEU A 63 -9.02 0.56 5.14
N GLU A 64 -10.01 -0.16 5.66
CA GLU A 64 -11.40 0.31 5.65
C GLU A 64 -11.56 1.61 6.43
N ASP A 65 -10.96 1.70 7.62
CA ASP A 65 -11.01 2.90 8.46
C ASP A 65 -10.33 4.09 7.77
N TRP A 66 -9.34 3.85 6.95
CA TRP A 66 -8.67 4.89 6.17
C TRP A 66 -9.36 5.23 4.85
N GLY A 67 -10.47 4.56 4.55
CA GLY A 67 -11.22 4.80 3.33
C GLY A 67 -10.58 4.24 2.06
N VAL A 68 -9.71 3.24 2.19
CA VAL A 68 -9.03 2.63 1.05
C VAL A 68 -9.99 1.73 0.27
N LYS A 69 -10.08 1.95 -1.03
CA LYS A 69 -10.82 1.09 -1.94
C LYS A 69 -9.86 0.06 -2.53
N ALA A 70 -10.17 -1.20 -2.39
CA ALA A 70 -9.27 -2.28 -2.80
C ALA A 70 -10.03 -3.39 -3.51
N THR A 71 -9.41 -3.91 -4.57
CA THR A 71 -9.90 -5.14 -5.22
C THR A 71 -9.55 -6.35 -4.36
N SER A 72 -8.35 -6.36 -3.80
CA SER A 72 -7.93 -7.40 -2.86
C SER A 72 -6.84 -6.89 -1.92
N ILE A 73 -6.67 -7.57 -0.80
CA ILE A 73 -5.65 -7.26 0.20
C ILE A 73 -4.96 -8.57 0.56
N HIS A 74 -3.63 -8.62 0.42
CA HIS A 74 -2.83 -9.81 0.68
C HIS A 74 -1.74 -9.53 1.71
N CYS A 75 -1.61 -10.41 2.68
CA CYS A 75 -0.46 -10.45 3.58
C CYS A 75 0.53 -11.51 3.09
N GLY A 76 1.72 -11.58 3.72
CA GLY A 76 2.69 -12.60 3.38
C GLY A 76 3.67 -12.21 2.28
N LYS A 77 3.78 -10.93 1.98
CA LYS A 77 4.82 -10.45 1.07
C LYS A 77 6.20 -10.81 1.63
N PRO A 78 7.10 -11.41 0.81
CA PRO A 78 8.42 -11.73 1.30
C PRO A 78 9.19 -10.52 1.79
N LEU A 79 9.98 -10.68 2.85
CA LEU A 79 10.91 -9.66 3.31
C LEU A 79 12.12 -9.64 2.37
N TYR A 80 12.61 -8.47 2.03
CA TYR A 80 13.71 -8.31 1.11
C TYR A 80 14.46 -7.01 1.38
N ASP A 81 15.69 -6.92 0.89
CA ASP A 81 16.46 -5.68 0.92
C ASP A 81 16.19 -4.86 -0.34
N ILE A 82 16.18 -5.53 -1.50
CA ILE A 82 15.96 -4.88 -2.80
C ILE A 82 14.98 -5.73 -3.62
N TRP A 83 14.01 -5.07 -4.20
CA TRP A 83 13.05 -5.69 -5.11
C TRP A 83 13.35 -5.22 -6.54
N VAL A 84 13.68 -6.13 -7.42
CA VAL A 84 13.95 -5.82 -8.83
C VAL A 84 12.85 -6.42 -9.69
N ASP A 85 12.19 -5.60 -10.47
CA ASP A 85 11.03 -6.00 -11.26
C ASP A 85 10.92 -5.08 -12.48
N ASP A 86 10.55 -5.61 -13.62
CA ASP A 86 10.40 -4.84 -14.86
C ASP A 86 9.15 -3.93 -14.87
N LYS A 87 8.21 -4.16 -13.97
CA LYS A 87 6.92 -3.44 -13.93
C LYS A 87 6.73 -2.60 -12.70
N ALA A 88 7.66 -2.65 -11.75
CA ALA A 88 7.55 -1.91 -10.51
C ALA A 88 7.94 -0.43 -10.71
N ILE A 89 7.23 0.44 -10.02
CA ILE A 89 7.55 1.87 -9.99
C ILE A 89 7.77 2.23 -8.51
N ASN A 90 8.81 3.01 -8.24
CA ASN A 90 9.06 3.50 -6.90
C ASN A 90 7.91 4.41 -6.45
N ASP A 91 7.52 4.32 -5.18
CA ASP A 91 6.38 5.06 -4.64
C ASP A 91 6.53 6.58 -4.82
N LYS A 92 7.70 7.10 -4.61
CA LYS A 92 7.95 8.54 -4.76
C LYS A 92 7.73 9.00 -6.19
N THR A 93 8.18 8.20 -7.15
CA THR A 93 7.98 8.50 -8.56
C THR A 93 6.51 8.41 -8.94
N PHE A 94 5.82 7.39 -8.47
CA PHE A 94 4.41 7.18 -8.79
C PHE A 94 3.51 8.30 -8.22
N PHE A 95 3.78 8.72 -6.99
CA PHE A 95 2.98 9.73 -6.31
C PHE A 95 3.53 11.14 -6.44
N ASP A 96 4.60 11.31 -7.20
CA ASP A 96 5.17 12.63 -7.42
C ASP A 96 4.17 13.53 -8.13
N VAL A 97 4.36 14.83 -7.97
CA VAL A 97 3.39 15.84 -8.42
C VAL A 97 3.09 15.75 -9.90
N ASN A 98 4.07 15.41 -10.72
CA ASN A 98 3.90 15.28 -12.17
C ASN A 98 3.53 13.86 -12.56
N ASN A 99 2.35 13.43 -12.15
CA ASN A 99 1.88 12.08 -12.45
C ASN A 99 1.38 11.90 -13.87
N ASP A 100 1.35 12.96 -14.66
CA ASP A 100 0.89 12.93 -16.05
C ASP A 100 1.66 11.90 -16.88
N SER A 101 2.95 11.74 -16.61
CA SER A 101 3.76 10.75 -17.32
C SER A 101 3.30 9.32 -17.08
N ILE A 102 2.68 9.05 -15.93
CA ILE A 102 2.15 7.74 -15.59
C ILE A 102 0.76 7.56 -16.19
N GLU A 103 -0.07 8.58 -16.12
CA GLU A 103 -1.42 8.54 -16.66
C GLU A 103 -1.45 8.43 -18.18
N ASN A 104 -0.40 8.89 -18.84
CA ASN A 104 -0.28 8.86 -20.29
C ASN A 104 0.44 7.62 -20.83
N ARG A 105 0.77 6.69 -20.02
CA ARG A 105 1.43 5.44 -20.44
C ARG A 105 0.46 4.42 -21.01
#